data_0df6ab30a8fb333eb1429cce5fee2765
#
_entry.id   0df6ab30a8fb333eb1429cce5fee2765
#
_cell.length_a   1.000
_cell.length_b   1.000
_cell.length_c   1.000
_cell.angle_alpha   90.00
_cell.angle_beta   90.00
_cell.angle_gamma   90.00
#
_symmetry.space_group_name_H-M   'P 1'
#
loop_
_entity.id
_entity.type
_entity.pdbx_description
1 polymer ?
#
loop_
_entity_poly.entity_id
_entity_poly.type
_entity_poly.pdbx_seq_one_letter_code
_entity_poly.pdbx_strand_id
1 'polypeptide(L)'
;MSYYHYLCELLEKADWTALGKKMEELWKSVLKKNALTVSLHGSDAALDTLKKLLPGSAFAAEKRGEAKPYTEELTAPVNEAFIIDGGVNYDVLVWPMERRLERKVLARVMSYEYLWHNIREVGGAYGTGMVTQNDGTEYLYTYRDPHLKESYETFAKGPAELAGRDYTEKDMNEFIVGAAAKLDTPR
;
A
#
# COMPACT_ATOMS: atom_id res chain seq x y z
N MET A 1 8.73 0.66 -14.25
CA MET A 1 9.30 0.86 -15.62
C MET A 1 8.51 0.14 -16.70
N SER A 2 8.23 -1.16 -16.58
CA SER A 2 7.45 -1.93 -17.58
C SER A 2 6.07 -1.35 -17.92
N TYR A 3 5.33 -0.86 -16.94
CA TYR A 3 4.00 -0.28 -17.17
C TYR A 3 4.07 1.04 -17.95
N TYR A 4 5.02 1.90 -17.66
CA TYR A 4 5.23 3.13 -18.40
C TYR A 4 5.58 2.87 -19.87
N HIS A 5 6.52 1.97 -20.14
CA HIS A 5 6.86 1.57 -21.51
C HIS A 5 5.66 0.98 -22.24
N TYR A 6 4.88 0.14 -21.58
CA TYR A 6 3.63 -0.40 -22.14
C TYR A 6 2.64 0.69 -22.55
N LEU A 7 2.48 1.74 -21.72
CA LEU A 7 1.60 2.86 -22.07
C LEU A 7 2.13 3.67 -23.25
N CYS A 8 3.44 3.88 -23.36
CA CYS A 8 4.04 4.54 -24.51
C CYS A 8 3.82 3.73 -25.79
N GLU A 9 4.04 2.43 -25.75
CA GLU A 9 3.78 1.54 -26.89
C GLU A 9 2.29 1.54 -27.30
N LEU A 10 1.37 1.58 -26.34
CA LEU A 10 -0.06 1.68 -26.63
C LEU A 10 -0.40 2.99 -27.36
N LEU A 11 0.20 4.10 -26.94
CA LEU A 11 0.00 5.41 -27.57
C LEU A 11 0.57 5.42 -28.99
N GLU A 12 1.75 4.84 -29.21
CA GLU A 12 2.38 4.75 -30.53
C GLU A 12 1.58 3.88 -31.52
N LYS A 13 1.10 2.72 -31.06
CA LYS A 13 0.31 1.80 -31.87
C LYS A 13 -1.11 2.29 -32.14
N ALA A 14 -1.68 3.04 -31.19
CA ALA A 14 -3.02 3.61 -31.25
C ALA A 14 -4.15 2.63 -31.63
N ASP A 15 -3.97 1.31 -31.38
CA ASP A 15 -4.99 0.29 -31.66
C ASP A 15 -5.99 0.18 -30.51
N TRP A 16 -6.87 1.16 -30.45
CA TRP A 16 -7.91 1.26 -29.41
C TRP A 16 -8.95 0.16 -29.52
N THR A 17 -9.16 -0.39 -30.71
CA THR A 17 -10.10 -1.49 -30.92
C THR A 17 -9.57 -2.78 -30.27
N ALA A 18 -8.30 -3.11 -30.47
CA ALA A 18 -7.68 -4.26 -29.81
C ALA A 18 -7.62 -4.10 -28.30
N LEU A 19 -7.32 -2.90 -27.80
CA LEU A 19 -7.34 -2.60 -26.37
C LEU A 19 -8.75 -2.80 -25.79
N GLY A 20 -9.79 -2.28 -26.45
CA GLY A 20 -11.18 -2.43 -26.02
C GLY A 20 -11.60 -3.90 -25.90
N LYS A 21 -11.23 -4.75 -26.89
CA LYS A 21 -11.48 -6.20 -26.82
C LYS A 21 -10.79 -6.86 -25.63
N LYS A 22 -9.52 -6.54 -25.38
CA LYS A 22 -8.79 -7.07 -24.21
C LYS A 22 -9.42 -6.64 -22.90
N MET A 23 -9.86 -5.40 -22.78
CA MET A 23 -10.56 -4.91 -21.58
C MET A 23 -11.91 -5.62 -21.39
N GLU A 24 -12.65 -5.88 -22.47
CA GLU A 24 -13.90 -6.62 -22.39
C GLU A 24 -13.68 -8.08 -21.98
N GLU A 25 -12.66 -8.75 -22.52
CA GLU A 25 -12.26 -10.10 -22.11
C GLU A 25 -11.86 -10.15 -20.64
N LEU A 26 -11.06 -9.20 -20.19
CA LEU A 26 -10.67 -9.07 -18.77
C LEU A 26 -11.90 -8.85 -17.89
N TRP A 27 -12.78 -7.93 -18.25
CA TRP A 27 -14.04 -7.68 -17.56
C TRP A 27 -14.88 -8.96 -17.43
N LYS A 28 -15.09 -9.68 -18.52
CA LYS A 28 -15.81 -10.97 -18.53
C LYS A 28 -15.11 -12.04 -17.68
N SER A 29 -13.78 -12.02 -17.61
CA SER A 29 -13.01 -12.98 -16.80
C SER A 29 -13.12 -12.71 -15.29
N VAL A 30 -13.23 -11.45 -14.90
CA VAL A 30 -13.32 -11.04 -13.47
C VAL A 30 -14.74 -11.14 -12.95
N LEU A 31 -15.74 -10.73 -13.73
CA LEU A 31 -17.15 -10.72 -13.33
C LEU A 31 -17.85 -12.06 -13.57
N LYS A 32 -17.39 -13.09 -12.86
CA LYS A 32 -17.99 -14.44 -12.92
C LYS A 32 -18.69 -14.77 -11.61
N LYS A 33 -19.83 -15.47 -11.68
CA LYS A 33 -20.56 -15.92 -10.48
C LYS A 33 -19.71 -16.73 -9.52
N ASN A 34 -18.80 -17.55 -10.05
CA ASN A 34 -17.91 -18.39 -9.25
C ASN A 34 -16.82 -17.59 -8.51
N ALA A 35 -16.57 -16.34 -8.88
CA ALA A 35 -15.66 -15.43 -8.22
C ALA A 35 -16.38 -14.46 -7.26
N LEU A 36 -17.72 -14.45 -7.26
CA LEU A 36 -18.51 -13.56 -6.42
C LEU A 36 -18.54 -14.06 -4.98
N THR A 37 -18.12 -13.21 -4.05
CA THR A 37 -18.35 -13.39 -2.62
C THR A 37 -19.29 -12.27 -2.15
N VAL A 38 -20.42 -12.66 -1.56
CA VAL A 38 -21.40 -11.73 -1.02
C VAL A 38 -21.44 -11.86 0.48
N SER A 39 -21.29 -10.75 1.20
CA SER A 39 -21.45 -10.67 2.64
C SER A 39 -22.64 -9.77 2.96
N LEU A 40 -23.57 -10.27 3.77
CA LEU A 40 -24.74 -9.54 4.22
C LEU A 40 -24.83 -9.60 5.75
N HIS A 41 -24.96 -8.41 6.35
CA HIS A 41 -25.37 -8.25 7.74
C HIS A 41 -26.80 -7.71 7.77
N GLY A 42 -27.73 -8.49 8.28
CA GLY A 42 -29.15 -8.10 8.32
C GLY A 42 -30.03 -9.18 8.88
N SER A 43 -31.35 -9.01 8.71
CA SER A 43 -32.35 -10.02 9.12
C SER A 43 -32.39 -11.19 8.15
N ASP A 44 -32.98 -12.31 8.60
CA ASP A 44 -33.20 -13.49 7.75
C ASP A 44 -34.04 -13.16 6.51
N ALA A 45 -35.00 -12.24 6.61
CA ALA A 45 -35.80 -11.77 5.49
C ALA A 45 -34.95 -11.06 4.42
N ALA A 46 -33.92 -10.31 4.84
CA ALA A 46 -32.96 -9.66 3.91
C ALA A 46 -32.08 -10.71 3.22
N LEU A 47 -31.63 -11.73 3.95
CA LEU A 47 -30.87 -12.84 3.38
C LEU A 47 -31.68 -13.63 2.35
N ASP A 48 -32.95 -13.92 2.63
CA ASP A 48 -33.86 -14.60 1.69
C ASP A 48 -34.14 -13.78 0.43
N THR A 49 -34.25 -12.47 0.58
CA THR A 49 -34.37 -11.54 -0.56
C THR A 49 -33.12 -11.60 -1.42
N LEU A 50 -31.93 -11.53 -0.82
CA LEU A 50 -30.65 -11.63 -1.54
C LEU A 50 -30.52 -12.96 -2.29
N LYS A 51 -30.84 -14.09 -1.64
CA LYS A 51 -30.81 -15.42 -2.28
C LYS A 51 -31.73 -15.50 -3.51
N LYS A 52 -32.85 -14.82 -3.52
CA LYS A 52 -33.77 -14.75 -4.68
C LYS A 52 -33.22 -13.88 -5.81
N LEU A 53 -32.51 -12.79 -5.50
CA LEU A 53 -31.99 -11.85 -6.48
C LEU A 53 -30.70 -12.33 -7.18
N LEU A 54 -29.84 -13.06 -6.46
CA LEU A 54 -28.53 -13.52 -6.98
C LEU A 54 -28.62 -14.39 -8.24
N PRO A 55 -29.57 -15.34 -8.39
CA PRO A 55 -29.66 -16.17 -9.60
C PRO A 55 -29.95 -15.37 -10.89
N GLY A 56 -30.65 -14.23 -10.77
CA GLY A 56 -30.96 -13.33 -11.90
C GLY A 56 -29.86 -12.31 -12.23
N SER A 57 -28.73 -12.36 -11.54
CA SER A 57 -27.62 -11.41 -11.78
C SER A 57 -26.91 -11.67 -13.13
N ALA A 58 -26.26 -10.62 -13.67
CA ALA A 58 -25.55 -10.66 -14.95
C ALA A 58 -24.25 -11.49 -14.94
N PHE A 59 -23.88 -12.07 -13.79
CA PHE A 59 -22.64 -12.86 -13.66
C PHE A 59 -22.80 -14.26 -14.30
N ALA A 60 -21.83 -14.67 -15.07
CA ALA A 60 -21.81 -15.99 -15.72
C ALA A 60 -21.78 -17.13 -14.67
N ALA A 61 -22.56 -18.19 -14.92
CA ALA A 61 -22.60 -19.38 -14.07
C ALA A 61 -21.45 -20.32 -14.52
N GLU A 62 -20.30 -20.22 -13.90
CA GLU A 62 -19.16 -21.11 -14.12
C GLU A 62 -18.73 -21.80 -12.82
N LYS A 63 -18.08 -22.97 -12.93
CA LYS A 63 -17.45 -23.60 -11.78
C LYS A 63 -16.28 -22.73 -11.30
N ARG A 64 -16.17 -22.58 -9.97
CA ARG A 64 -15.01 -21.92 -9.37
C ARG A 64 -13.74 -22.70 -9.72
N GLY A 65 -12.81 -22.08 -10.41
CA GLY A 65 -11.48 -22.63 -10.59
C GLY A 65 -10.70 -22.68 -9.29
N GLU A 66 -9.71 -23.55 -9.19
CA GLU A 66 -8.77 -23.50 -8.07
C GLU A 66 -8.02 -22.16 -8.10
N ALA A 67 -8.03 -21.45 -6.96
CA ALA A 67 -7.20 -20.28 -6.81
C ALA A 67 -5.74 -20.71 -6.78
N LYS A 68 -5.00 -20.39 -7.84
CA LYS A 68 -3.54 -20.53 -7.79
C LYS A 68 -2.99 -19.34 -7.03
N PRO A 69 -2.16 -19.56 -6.00
CA PRO A 69 -1.47 -18.45 -5.35
C PRO A 69 -0.63 -17.72 -6.41
N TYR A 70 -0.82 -16.42 -6.53
CA TYR A 70 0.06 -15.59 -7.33
C TYR A 70 1.36 -15.44 -6.54
N THR A 71 2.43 -16.01 -7.07
CA THR A 71 3.79 -15.78 -6.58
C THR A 71 4.47 -14.88 -7.58
N GLU A 72 4.68 -13.64 -7.20
CA GLU A 72 5.58 -12.76 -7.95
C GLU A 72 7.00 -13.16 -7.60
N GLU A 73 7.79 -13.53 -8.61
CA GLU A 73 9.23 -13.64 -8.41
C GLU A 73 9.77 -12.22 -8.21
N LEU A 74 10.02 -11.87 -6.95
CA LEU A 74 10.71 -10.63 -6.63
C LEU A 74 12.09 -10.71 -7.28
N THR A 75 12.30 -9.94 -8.33
CA THR A 75 13.63 -9.65 -8.84
C THR A 75 14.48 -9.03 -7.74
N ALA A 76 15.80 -9.18 -7.84
CA ALA A 76 16.74 -8.61 -6.87
C ALA A 76 16.41 -7.15 -6.53
N PRO A 77 16.77 -6.65 -5.33
CA PRO A 77 16.53 -5.26 -4.94
C PRO A 77 17.01 -4.32 -6.03
N VAL A 78 16.15 -3.46 -6.50
CA VAL A 78 16.43 -2.52 -7.59
C VAL A 78 16.39 -1.12 -7.03
N ASN A 79 17.49 -0.36 -7.23
CA ASN A 79 17.47 1.07 -7.02
C ASN A 79 17.01 1.73 -8.31
N GLU A 80 15.87 2.39 -8.27
CA GLU A 80 15.29 3.09 -9.42
C GLU A 80 15.12 4.58 -9.09
N ALA A 81 15.41 5.43 -10.07
CA ALA A 81 15.16 6.85 -9.99
C ALA A 81 14.44 7.32 -11.24
N PHE A 82 13.38 8.12 -11.06
CA PHE A 82 12.63 8.74 -12.13
C PHE A 82 12.78 10.25 -12.03
N ILE A 83 13.23 10.87 -13.11
CA ILE A 83 13.31 12.33 -13.16
C ILE A 83 11.90 12.87 -13.44
N ILE A 84 11.42 13.72 -12.53
CA ILE A 84 10.15 14.43 -12.66
C ILE A 84 10.43 15.94 -12.67
N ASP A 85 9.60 16.68 -13.38
CA ASP A 85 9.65 18.15 -13.35
C ASP A 85 8.91 18.65 -12.10
N GLY A 86 9.54 19.45 -11.25
CA GLY A 86 8.87 19.94 -10.04
C GLY A 86 9.77 20.46 -8.91
N GLY A 87 11.09 20.30 -8.98
CA GLY A 87 12.05 20.84 -8.01
C GLY A 87 11.94 20.25 -6.58
N VAL A 88 11.31 19.11 -6.45
CA VAL A 88 11.17 18.33 -5.19
C VAL A 88 11.28 16.85 -5.48
N ASN A 89 11.68 16.09 -4.46
CA ASN A 89 11.81 14.63 -4.52
C ASN A 89 10.62 13.93 -3.85
N TYR A 90 10.45 12.66 -4.20
CA TYR A 90 9.53 11.71 -3.58
C TYR A 90 10.34 10.43 -3.37
N ASP A 91 10.78 10.21 -2.16
CA ASP A 91 11.75 9.17 -1.86
C ASP A 91 11.09 8.03 -1.11
N VAL A 92 11.47 6.80 -1.44
CA VAL A 92 10.98 5.62 -0.75
C VAL A 92 12.11 4.62 -0.57
N LEU A 93 12.30 4.15 0.67
CA LEU A 93 13.17 3.05 1.01
C LEU A 93 12.31 1.87 1.50
N VAL A 94 12.30 0.77 0.74
CA VAL A 94 11.38 -0.37 0.94
C VAL A 94 12.17 -1.63 1.31
N TRP A 95 11.62 -2.43 2.24
CA TRP A 95 12.15 -3.76 2.55
C TRP A 95 11.04 -4.73 2.96
N PRO A 96 11.23 -6.04 2.76
CA PRO A 96 10.33 -7.04 3.29
C PRO A 96 10.47 -7.17 4.80
N MET A 97 9.38 -7.47 5.50
CA MET A 97 9.40 -7.68 6.94
C MET A 97 8.44 -8.78 7.39
N GLU A 98 8.76 -9.40 8.55
CA GLU A 98 7.83 -10.27 9.24
C GLU A 98 6.68 -9.44 9.83
N ARG A 99 5.44 -9.91 9.65
CA ARG A 99 4.24 -9.25 10.20
C ARG A 99 4.19 -9.38 11.71
N ARG A 100 4.39 -8.26 12.41
CA ARG A 100 4.29 -8.14 13.87
C ARG A 100 3.57 -6.85 14.24
N LEU A 101 2.77 -6.89 15.28
CA LEU A 101 2.04 -5.71 15.76
C LEU A 101 2.97 -4.64 16.30
N GLU A 102 4.06 -5.04 16.94
CA GLU A 102 5.09 -4.15 17.49
C GLU A 102 5.72 -3.24 16.40
N ARG A 103 5.76 -3.72 15.16
CA ARG A 103 6.25 -2.92 14.04
C ARG A 103 5.34 -1.71 13.74
N LYS A 104 4.05 -1.80 14.00
CA LYS A 104 3.13 -0.66 13.86
C LYS A 104 3.40 0.43 14.93
N VAL A 105 3.79 0.01 16.14
CA VAL A 105 4.23 0.93 17.19
C VAL A 105 5.56 1.56 16.79
N LEU A 106 6.52 0.76 16.33
CA LEU A 106 7.81 1.27 15.82
C LEU A 106 7.62 2.29 14.69
N ALA A 107 6.74 1.98 13.72
CA ALA A 107 6.46 2.90 12.61
C ALA A 107 5.91 4.25 13.12
N ARG A 108 5.11 4.24 14.18
CA ARG A 108 4.61 5.47 14.80
C ARG A 108 5.74 6.24 15.48
N VAL A 109 6.55 5.56 16.30
CA VAL A 109 7.70 6.18 17.00
C VAL A 109 8.65 6.77 15.95
N MET A 110 9.08 6.00 14.96
CA MET A 110 9.96 6.46 13.89
C MET A 110 9.39 7.69 13.19
N SER A 111 8.10 7.66 12.83
CA SER A 111 7.48 8.75 12.09
C SER A 111 7.44 10.05 12.89
N TYR A 112 7.00 10.02 14.16
CA TYR A 112 6.69 11.22 14.91
C TYR A 112 7.83 11.68 15.79
N GLU A 113 8.64 10.77 16.36
CA GLU A 113 9.74 11.10 17.25
C GLU A 113 11.04 11.41 16.52
N TYR A 114 11.16 10.98 15.26
CA TYR A 114 12.40 11.14 14.55
C TYR A 114 12.25 11.76 13.15
N LEU A 115 11.50 11.12 12.26
CA LEU A 115 11.42 11.57 10.86
C LEU A 115 10.71 12.92 10.73
N TRP A 116 9.64 13.13 11.49
CA TRP A 116 8.88 14.37 11.42
C TRP A 116 9.77 15.59 11.73
N HIS A 117 10.53 15.52 12.83
CA HIS A 117 11.43 16.61 13.20
C HIS A 117 12.54 16.80 12.15
N ASN A 118 13.27 15.74 11.80
CA ASN A 118 14.48 15.87 11.00
C ASN A 118 14.19 16.14 9.51
N ILE A 119 13.17 15.51 8.94
CA ILE A 119 12.88 15.61 7.50
C ILE A 119 11.85 16.70 7.20
N ARG A 120 10.80 16.82 8.04
CA ARG A 120 9.76 17.80 7.77
C ARG A 120 10.08 19.17 8.37
N GLU A 121 10.33 19.25 9.69
CA GLU A 121 10.50 20.54 10.36
C GLU A 121 11.84 21.19 10.00
N VAL A 122 12.92 20.43 10.07
CA VAL A 122 14.28 20.90 9.77
C VAL A 122 14.57 20.81 8.26
N GLY A 123 14.25 19.68 7.63
CA GLY A 123 14.54 19.43 6.21
C GLY A 123 13.56 20.10 5.23
N GLY A 124 12.37 20.55 5.70
CA GLY A 124 11.42 21.27 4.86
C GLY A 124 10.58 20.42 3.93
N ALA A 125 10.61 19.09 4.05
CA ALA A 125 9.72 18.21 3.31
C ALA A 125 8.25 18.44 3.72
N TYR A 126 7.32 18.29 2.80
CA TYR A 126 5.89 18.41 3.11
C TYR A 126 5.38 17.27 3.99
N GLY A 127 5.92 16.07 3.80
CA GLY A 127 5.57 14.90 4.61
C GLY A 127 6.66 13.85 4.63
N THR A 128 6.63 13.02 5.66
CA THR A 128 7.52 11.88 5.83
C THR A 128 6.89 10.87 6.79
N GLY A 129 7.38 9.65 6.79
CA GLY A 129 6.95 8.64 7.74
C GLY A 129 7.49 7.25 7.46
N MET A 130 7.15 6.35 8.36
CA MET A 130 7.35 4.92 8.24
C MET A 130 6.00 4.22 8.17
N VAL A 131 5.85 3.29 7.25
CA VAL A 131 4.61 2.54 7.02
C VAL A 131 4.87 1.05 7.05
N THR A 132 4.01 0.32 7.75
CA THR A 132 3.99 -1.15 7.76
C THR A 132 2.73 -1.64 7.08
N GLN A 133 2.86 -2.36 5.98
CA GLN A 133 1.76 -2.91 5.20
C GLN A 133 1.30 -4.27 5.72
N ASN A 134 0.09 -4.67 5.39
CA ASN A 134 -0.42 -6.00 5.76
C ASN A 134 0.08 -7.13 4.86
N ASP A 135 0.72 -6.82 3.76
CA ASP A 135 1.35 -7.78 2.84
C ASP A 135 2.78 -8.21 3.25
N GLY A 136 3.33 -7.63 4.31
CA GLY A 136 4.70 -7.88 4.76
C GLY A 136 5.72 -6.92 4.17
N THR A 137 5.26 -5.78 3.67
CA THR A 137 6.13 -4.68 3.18
C THR A 137 6.23 -3.59 4.23
N GLU A 138 7.41 -3.07 4.42
CA GLU A 138 7.67 -1.90 5.26
C GLU A 138 8.49 -0.88 4.48
N TYR A 139 8.20 0.40 4.67
CA TYR A 139 8.93 1.45 3.98
C TYR A 139 9.00 2.75 4.76
N LEU A 140 10.09 3.50 4.53
CA LEU A 140 10.25 4.91 4.86
C LEU A 140 9.98 5.74 3.60
N TYR A 141 9.40 6.92 3.77
CA TYR A 141 9.12 7.79 2.64
C TYR A 141 9.31 9.26 2.95
N THR A 142 9.57 10.05 1.89
CA THR A 142 9.41 11.51 1.91
C THR A 142 8.41 11.93 0.83
N TYR A 143 7.80 13.08 1.04
CA TYR A 143 6.82 13.66 0.13
C TYR A 143 7.14 15.14 -0.09
N ARG A 144 7.38 15.52 -1.34
CA ARG A 144 7.79 16.87 -1.74
C ARG A 144 9.00 17.36 -0.93
N ASP A 145 10.06 16.60 -1.00
CA ASP A 145 11.29 16.78 -0.23
C ASP A 145 12.31 17.58 -1.04
N PRO A 146 12.87 18.69 -0.51
CA PRO A 146 13.94 19.40 -1.20
C PRO A 146 15.31 18.71 -1.09
N HIS A 147 15.47 17.69 -0.20
CA HIS A 147 16.78 17.14 0.21
C HIS A 147 16.87 15.63 0.06
N LEU A 148 17.16 15.11 -1.14
CA LEU A 148 17.26 13.68 -1.41
C LEU A 148 18.31 12.97 -0.54
N LYS A 149 19.54 13.45 -0.56
CA LYS A 149 20.67 12.77 0.10
C LYS A 149 20.55 12.79 1.62
N GLU A 150 20.26 13.94 2.16
CA GLU A 150 20.13 14.18 3.60
C GLU A 150 19.00 13.35 4.20
N SER A 151 17.92 13.16 3.45
CA SER A 151 16.79 12.34 3.87
C SER A 151 17.14 10.86 3.92
N TYR A 152 17.88 10.32 2.95
CA TYR A 152 18.39 8.96 3.02
C TYR A 152 19.41 8.77 4.15
N GLU A 153 20.28 9.74 4.42
CA GLU A 153 21.18 9.71 5.57
C GLU A 153 20.40 9.70 6.89
N THR A 154 19.29 10.46 6.96
CA THR A 154 18.39 10.48 8.10
C THR A 154 17.69 9.15 8.27
N PHE A 155 17.20 8.52 7.20
CA PHE A 155 16.63 7.17 7.26
C PHE A 155 17.62 6.16 7.85
N ALA A 156 18.87 6.20 7.40
CA ALA A 156 19.91 5.27 7.87
C ALA A 156 20.25 5.43 9.35
N LYS A 157 20.21 6.65 9.89
CA LYS A 157 20.53 6.95 11.31
C LYS A 157 19.38 6.64 12.27
N GLY A 158 18.14 6.70 11.79
CA GLY A 158 16.93 6.61 12.61
C GLY A 158 16.89 5.43 13.59
N PRO A 159 17.16 4.18 13.16
CA PRO A 159 17.15 3.04 14.08
C PRO A 159 18.10 3.17 15.26
N ALA A 160 19.32 3.65 15.04
CA ALA A 160 20.32 3.84 16.09
C ALA A 160 19.94 4.98 17.04
N GLU A 161 19.43 6.08 16.51
CA GLU A 161 18.95 7.23 17.29
C GLU A 161 17.79 6.86 18.21
N LEU A 162 16.82 6.10 17.71
CA LEU A 162 15.68 5.66 18.51
C LEU A 162 16.07 4.60 19.55
N ALA A 163 16.98 3.68 19.20
CA ALA A 163 17.47 2.67 20.13
C ALA A 163 18.27 3.27 21.32
N GLY A 164 18.85 4.44 21.13
CA GLY A 164 19.58 5.17 22.16
C GLY A 164 18.70 6.03 23.09
N ARG A 165 17.39 6.10 22.86
CA ARG A 165 16.48 6.92 23.67
C ARG A 165 15.84 6.12 24.80
N ASP A 166 15.71 6.74 25.96
CA ASP A 166 14.92 6.21 27.05
C ASP A 166 13.45 6.65 26.90
N TYR A 167 12.55 5.68 26.89
CA TYR A 167 11.09 5.92 26.85
C TYR A 167 10.46 5.52 28.18
N THR A 168 9.63 6.38 28.72
CA THR A 168 8.85 6.06 29.91
C THR A 168 7.68 5.13 29.56
N GLU A 169 7.09 4.48 30.55
CA GLU A 169 5.86 3.69 30.37
C GLU A 169 4.72 4.54 29.77
N LYS A 170 4.63 5.81 30.15
CA LYS A 170 3.65 6.74 29.60
C LYS A 170 3.86 6.96 28.10
N ASP A 171 5.09 7.21 27.67
CA ASP A 171 5.42 7.41 26.24
C ASP A 171 5.06 6.17 25.42
N MET A 172 5.43 4.99 25.93
CA MET A 172 5.11 3.73 25.26
C MET A 172 3.60 3.50 25.15
N ASN A 173 2.82 3.81 26.20
CA ASN A 173 1.37 3.71 26.17
C ASN A 173 0.75 4.67 25.14
N GLU A 174 1.24 5.89 25.01
CA GLU A 174 0.80 6.84 23.99
C GLU A 174 1.07 6.33 22.57
N PHE A 175 2.24 5.74 22.32
CA PHE A 175 2.57 5.15 21.03
C PHE A 175 1.69 3.93 20.70
N ILE A 176 1.45 3.06 21.67
CA ILE A 176 0.60 1.87 21.52
C ILE A 176 -0.84 2.27 21.19
N VAL A 177 -1.41 3.20 21.99
CA VAL A 177 -2.78 3.70 21.76
C VAL A 177 -2.89 4.36 20.39
N GLY A 178 -1.91 5.17 20.01
CA GLY A 178 -1.92 5.82 18.71
C GLY A 178 -1.72 4.85 17.52
N ALA A 179 -1.03 3.75 17.71
CA ALA A 179 -0.93 2.68 16.71
C ALA A 179 -2.23 1.88 16.62
N ALA A 180 -2.86 1.57 17.76
CA ALA A 180 -4.13 0.86 17.83
C ALA A 180 -5.28 1.66 17.19
N ALA A 181 -5.32 2.97 17.39
CA ALA A 181 -6.33 3.84 16.79
C ALA A 181 -6.34 3.81 15.26
N LYS A 182 -5.20 3.53 14.61
CA LYS A 182 -5.12 3.34 13.16
C LYS A 182 -5.68 1.99 12.69
N LEU A 183 -5.73 1.00 13.58
CA LEU A 183 -6.28 -0.33 13.29
C LEU A 183 -7.81 -0.35 13.41
N ASP A 184 -8.33 0.45 14.31
CA ASP A 184 -9.77 0.54 14.64
C ASP A 184 -10.37 1.86 14.13
N THR A 185 -10.08 2.22 12.90
CA THR A 185 -10.74 3.39 12.26
C THR A 185 -12.21 3.06 12.01
N PRO A 186 -13.15 3.92 12.42
CA PRO A 186 -14.55 3.78 12.04
C PRO A 186 -14.71 3.70 10.52
N ARG A 187 -15.49 2.73 10.07
CA ARG A 187 -15.84 2.56 8.65
C ARG A 187 -17.02 3.42 8.27
#